data_425b4e704f4ae650c9ff4650a42711f5
#
_entry.id   425b4e704f4ae650c9ff4650a42711f5
#
_cell.length_a   1.000
_cell.length_b   1.000
_cell.length_c   1.000
_cell.angle_alpha   90.00
_cell.angle_beta   90.00
_cell.angle_gamma   90.00
#
_symmetry.space_group_name_H-M   'P 1'
#
loop_
_entity.id
_entity.type
_entity.pdbx_description
1 polymer ?
#
loop_
_entity_poly.entity_id
_entity_poly.type
_entity_poly.pdbx_seq_one_letter_code
_entity_poly.pdbx_strand_id
1 'polypeptide(L)'
;GENSEAWLNQIFATKLPKPGRARLGVMLSFSGKLKGDLTLLNWGDGTYWIMGSYYLRAWHLRWFNEQLRDGVSIRDLGDEMCGFALIGPKSHSVLEKVAEEDVSNLRFMDCKRLDIGLIRSNVARMSVTGETGFEINCKMGDHIALRRTLLEAGADKNIREVGFNAMLSTRIEKSFGIWSAEFTQDRTPAMTAMDRWIDWDKPDFIGKAAAVSERNGNGPEKIQVTLEIEDGDADASGYEPIWSDSGDMIGFVTSGAFGHTVKKSLAMALIDPALASVGTQVMVHVVGGERRAKVIAPSPYDPKGMAMRI
;
A
#
# COMPACT_ATOMS: atom_id res chain seq x y z
N GLY A 1 -7.75 -20.77 -13.36
CA GLY A 1 -8.29 -21.31 -14.60
C GLY A 1 -7.55 -20.75 -15.82
N GLU A 2 -7.75 -21.32 -16.98
CA GLU A 2 -7.02 -20.98 -18.22
C GLU A 2 -7.16 -19.52 -18.66
N ASN A 3 -8.30 -18.90 -18.34
CA ASN A 3 -8.58 -17.51 -18.68
C ASN A 3 -8.24 -16.51 -17.57
N SER A 4 -7.57 -16.94 -16.48
CA SER A 4 -7.29 -16.10 -15.31
C SER A 4 -6.43 -14.88 -15.66
N GLU A 5 -5.40 -15.04 -16.48
CA GLU A 5 -4.52 -13.93 -16.87
C GLU A 5 -5.27 -12.88 -17.71
N ALA A 6 -6.08 -13.32 -18.68
CA ALA A 6 -6.88 -12.42 -19.50
C ALA A 6 -7.91 -11.66 -18.65
N TRP A 7 -8.55 -12.35 -17.71
CA TRP A 7 -9.50 -11.75 -16.77
C TRP A 7 -8.81 -10.74 -15.84
N LEU A 8 -7.67 -11.10 -15.24
CA LEU A 8 -6.91 -10.19 -14.38
C LEU A 8 -6.45 -8.94 -15.14
N ASN A 9 -6.03 -9.09 -16.41
CA ASN A 9 -5.67 -7.95 -17.25
C ASN A 9 -6.81 -6.99 -17.50
N GLN A 10 -8.06 -7.45 -17.47
CA GLN A 10 -9.22 -6.60 -17.60
C GLN A 10 -9.60 -5.93 -16.27
N ILE A 11 -9.49 -6.67 -15.14
CA ILE A 11 -9.86 -6.17 -13.81
C ILE A 11 -8.88 -5.12 -13.30
N PHE A 12 -7.58 -5.33 -13.56
CA PHE A 12 -6.52 -4.46 -13.04
C PHE A 12 -5.95 -3.57 -14.13
N ALA A 13 -5.87 -2.29 -13.86
CA ALA A 13 -5.25 -1.30 -14.73
C ALA A 13 -3.71 -1.45 -14.76
N THR A 14 -3.12 -2.12 -13.79
CA THR A 14 -1.68 -2.34 -13.66
C THR A 14 -1.23 -3.52 -14.52
N LYS A 15 0.01 -3.49 -14.99
CA LYS A 15 0.66 -4.64 -15.64
C LYS A 15 0.74 -5.82 -14.66
N LEU A 16 0.36 -7.02 -15.10
CA LEU A 16 0.41 -8.20 -14.23
C LEU A 16 1.84 -8.58 -13.82
N PRO A 17 2.01 -9.12 -12.62
CA PRO A 17 3.32 -9.61 -12.17
C PRO A 17 3.75 -10.85 -12.96
N LYS A 18 5.05 -10.93 -13.26
CA LYS A 18 5.67 -12.15 -13.82
C LYS A 18 5.66 -13.28 -12.78
N PRO A 19 5.82 -14.55 -13.20
CA PRO A 19 5.98 -15.67 -12.27
C PRO A 19 7.03 -15.40 -11.18
N GLY A 20 6.72 -15.72 -9.93
CA GLY A 20 7.56 -15.46 -8.76
C GLY A 20 7.62 -14.00 -8.30
N ARG A 21 6.70 -13.15 -8.79
CA ARG A 21 6.68 -11.72 -8.47
C ARG A 21 5.35 -11.28 -7.88
N ALA A 22 5.44 -10.25 -7.05
CA ALA A 22 4.30 -9.46 -6.59
C ALA A 22 4.24 -8.10 -7.32
N ARG A 23 3.07 -7.47 -7.32
CA ARG A 23 2.87 -6.11 -7.83
C ARG A 23 1.64 -5.46 -7.21
N LEU A 24 1.73 -4.16 -6.95
CA LEU A 24 0.55 -3.37 -6.59
C LEU A 24 -0.41 -3.31 -7.77
N GLY A 25 -1.64 -3.72 -7.55
CA GLY A 25 -2.72 -3.79 -8.53
C GLY A 25 -3.71 -2.66 -8.32
N VAL A 26 -3.75 -1.71 -9.25
CA VAL A 26 -4.77 -0.65 -9.27
C VAL A 26 -6.02 -1.20 -9.96
N MET A 27 -7.14 -1.20 -9.25
CA MET A 27 -8.44 -1.60 -9.76
C MET A 27 -9.37 -0.39 -9.82
N LEU A 28 -10.05 -0.21 -10.95
CA LEU A 28 -10.94 0.92 -11.19
C LEU A 28 -12.39 0.47 -11.32
N SER A 29 -13.30 1.38 -11.01
CA SER A 29 -14.71 1.30 -11.43
C SER A 29 -14.85 1.73 -12.88
N PHE A 30 -16.01 1.49 -13.49
CA PHE A 30 -16.33 1.94 -14.86
C PHE A 30 -16.22 3.47 -15.01
N SER A 31 -16.39 4.23 -13.93
CA SER A 31 -16.23 5.68 -13.91
C SER A 31 -14.79 6.17 -13.72
N GLY A 32 -13.79 5.27 -13.75
CA GLY A 32 -12.37 5.61 -13.61
C GLY A 32 -11.92 5.90 -12.17
N LYS A 33 -12.81 5.73 -11.18
CA LYS A 33 -12.48 5.92 -9.77
C LYS A 33 -11.89 4.65 -9.17
N LEU A 34 -11.12 4.78 -8.08
CA LEU A 34 -10.50 3.64 -7.40
C LEU A 34 -11.55 2.63 -6.92
N LYS A 35 -11.30 1.37 -7.20
CA LYS A 35 -12.07 0.22 -6.72
C LYS A 35 -11.24 -0.64 -5.77
N GLY A 36 -9.91 -0.51 -5.79
CA GLY A 36 -8.97 -1.18 -4.90
C GLY A 36 -7.51 -0.89 -5.24
N ASP A 37 -6.68 -1.04 -4.24
CA ASP A 37 -5.22 -1.00 -4.25
C ASP A 37 -4.68 -2.33 -3.73
N LEU A 38 -4.91 -3.38 -4.49
CA LEU A 38 -4.66 -4.76 -4.08
C LEU A 38 -3.25 -5.20 -4.47
N THR A 39 -2.67 -6.14 -3.75
CA THR A 39 -1.43 -6.76 -4.17
C THR A 39 -1.70 -8.03 -4.97
N LEU A 40 -1.14 -8.11 -6.17
CA LEU A 40 -1.17 -9.29 -7.02
C LEU A 40 0.11 -10.09 -6.82
N LEU A 41 0.01 -11.38 -6.52
CA LEU A 41 1.13 -12.31 -6.45
C LEU A 41 0.95 -13.41 -7.48
N ASN A 42 1.96 -13.62 -8.31
CA ASN A 42 1.99 -14.71 -9.29
C ASN A 42 2.95 -15.79 -8.80
N TRP A 43 2.41 -16.92 -8.36
CA TRP A 43 3.21 -18.00 -7.76
C TRP A 43 4.00 -18.84 -8.77
N GLY A 44 3.76 -18.63 -10.08
CA GLY A 44 4.47 -19.36 -11.14
C GLY A 44 3.91 -20.74 -11.45
N ASP A 45 2.83 -21.14 -10.80
CA ASP A 45 2.13 -22.42 -10.98
C ASP A 45 0.77 -22.30 -11.67
N GLY A 46 0.53 -21.16 -12.33
CA GLY A 46 -0.75 -20.82 -12.95
C GLY A 46 -1.78 -20.26 -11.97
N THR A 47 -1.39 -20.03 -10.69
CA THR A 47 -2.26 -19.42 -9.70
C THR A 47 -1.79 -18.01 -9.33
N TYR A 48 -2.76 -17.15 -9.06
CA TYR A 48 -2.54 -15.80 -8.57
C TYR A 48 -3.22 -15.64 -7.20
N TRP A 49 -2.58 -14.87 -6.33
CA TRP A 49 -3.26 -14.33 -5.17
C TRP A 49 -3.56 -12.85 -5.38
N ILE A 50 -4.73 -12.46 -4.91
CA ILE A 50 -5.15 -11.06 -4.82
C ILE A 50 -5.27 -10.76 -3.33
N MET A 51 -4.37 -9.95 -2.79
CA MET A 51 -4.36 -9.59 -1.38
C MET A 51 -4.84 -8.16 -1.20
N GLY A 52 -5.70 -7.94 -0.25
CA GLY A 52 -6.26 -6.64 0.09
C GLY A 52 -6.66 -6.56 1.55
N SER A 53 -7.18 -5.42 1.97
CA SER A 53 -7.65 -5.21 3.34
C SER A 53 -8.81 -6.14 3.68
N TYR A 54 -8.73 -6.85 4.81
CA TYR A 54 -9.73 -7.83 5.22
C TYR A 54 -11.16 -7.25 5.33
N TYR A 55 -11.30 -6.03 5.81
CA TYR A 55 -12.61 -5.39 5.94
C TYR A 55 -13.28 -5.07 4.59
N LEU A 56 -12.53 -5.06 3.49
CA LEU A 56 -13.05 -4.91 2.13
C LEU A 56 -13.30 -6.25 1.42
N ARG A 57 -12.99 -7.38 2.06
CA ARG A 57 -13.06 -8.73 1.50
C ARG A 57 -14.38 -9.00 0.77
N ALA A 58 -15.51 -8.82 1.46
CA ALA A 58 -16.82 -9.07 0.88
C ALA A 58 -17.16 -8.13 -0.28
N TRP A 59 -16.70 -6.87 -0.21
CA TRP A 59 -16.93 -5.88 -1.24
C TRP A 59 -16.11 -6.17 -2.51
N HIS A 60 -14.83 -6.54 -2.38
CA HIS A 60 -14.00 -6.96 -3.49
C HIS A 60 -14.48 -8.29 -4.09
N LEU A 61 -14.84 -9.26 -3.25
CA LEU A 61 -15.31 -10.57 -3.71
C LEU A 61 -16.59 -10.44 -4.54
N ARG A 62 -17.54 -9.56 -4.14
CA ARG A 62 -18.71 -9.24 -4.93
C ARG A 62 -18.34 -8.69 -6.31
N TRP A 63 -17.45 -7.71 -6.36
CA TRP A 63 -16.97 -7.13 -7.61
C TRP A 63 -16.32 -8.17 -8.52
N PHE A 64 -15.46 -9.02 -7.98
CA PHE A 64 -14.83 -10.08 -8.75
C PHE A 64 -15.85 -11.06 -9.33
N ASN A 65 -16.86 -11.47 -8.55
CA ASN A 65 -17.91 -12.37 -9.01
C ASN A 65 -18.81 -11.73 -10.07
N GLU A 66 -19.11 -10.44 -9.96
CA GLU A 66 -19.85 -9.69 -10.99
C GLU A 66 -19.11 -9.62 -12.33
N GLN A 67 -17.77 -9.66 -12.30
CA GLN A 67 -16.92 -9.61 -13.49
C GLN A 67 -16.37 -10.99 -13.90
N LEU A 68 -16.81 -12.07 -13.24
CA LEU A 68 -16.30 -13.41 -13.49
C LEU A 68 -16.64 -13.88 -14.91
N ARG A 69 -15.75 -14.66 -15.50
CA ARG A 69 -15.87 -15.20 -16.85
C ARG A 69 -15.66 -16.71 -16.87
N ASP A 70 -16.12 -17.33 -17.93
CA ASP A 70 -15.87 -18.75 -18.17
C ASP A 70 -14.37 -19.04 -18.18
N GLY A 71 -13.96 -20.18 -17.60
CA GLY A 71 -12.57 -20.59 -17.48
C GLY A 71 -11.79 -19.87 -16.35
N VAL A 72 -12.47 -19.08 -15.49
CA VAL A 72 -11.90 -18.45 -14.29
C VAL A 72 -12.60 -18.97 -13.05
N SER A 73 -11.84 -19.34 -12.04
CA SER A 73 -12.36 -19.68 -10.71
C SER A 73 -11.71 -18.81 -9.64
N ILE A 74 -12.49 -18.36 -8.67
CA ILE A 74 -12.04 -17.58 -7.53
C ILE A 74 -12.33 -18.39 -6.27
N ARG A 75 -11.34 -18.43 -5.38
CA ARG A 75 -11.46 -19.01 -4.05
C ARG A 75 -11.09 -17.96 -3.02
N ASP A 76 -11.96 -17.77 -2.05
CA ASP A 76 -11.69 -16.93 -0.90
C ASP A 76 -10.85 -17.69 0.13
N LEU A 77 -9.68 -17.17 0.48
CA LEU A 77 -8.73 -17.76 1.42
C LEU A 77 -8.74 -17.07 2.79
N GLY A 78 -9.58 -16.05 3.00
CA GLY A 78 -9.54 -15.21 4.19
C GLY A 78 -9.77 -15.92 5.52
N ASP A 79 -10.43 -17.09 5.52
CA ASP A 79 -10.65 -17.91 6.71
C ASP A 79 -9.73 -19.15 6.76
N GLU A 80 -8.91 -19.36 5.72
CA GLU A 80 -7.99 -20.48 5.64
C GLU A 80 -6.54 -20.07 5.88
N MET A 81 -6.20 -18.84 5.54
CA MET A 81 -4.84 -18.31 5.57
C MET A 81 -4.75 -17.11 6.49
N CYS A 82 -3.64 -17.00 7.17
CA CYS A 82 -3.26 -15.82 7.96
C CYS A 82 -1.77 -15.65 7.93
N GLY A 83 -1.25 -14.53 8.45
CA GLY A 83 0.18 -14.31 8.40
C GLY A 83 0.67 -13.15 9.25
N PHE A 84 1.97 -12.91 9.13
CA PHE A 84 2.68 -11.83 9.79
C PHE A 84 3.49 -11.03 8.77
N ALA A 85 3.63 -9.74 9.06
CA ALA A 85 4.64 -8.90 8.44
C ALA A 85 5.89 -8.89 9.32
N LEU A 86 6.98 -9.46 8.83
CA LEU A 86 8.30 -9.40 9.45
C LEU A 86 9.06 -8.21 8.85
N ILE A 87 9.27 -7.15 9.62
CA ILE A 87 9.70 -5.85 9.09
C ILE A 87 10.91 -5.32 9.86
N GLY A 88 11.78 -4.61 9.18
CA GLY A 88 12.92 -3.90 9.73
C GLY A 88 14.24 -4.34 9.11
N PRO A 89 15.32 -3.61 9.34
CA PRO A 89 16.63 -3.83 8.69
C PRO A 89 17.26 -5.19 9.00
N LYS A 90 16.80 -5.85 10.07
CA LYS A 90 17.27 -7.20 10.46
C LYS A 90 16.28 -8.32 10.03
N SER A 91 15.18 -8.01 9.37
CA SER A 91 14.15 -8.99 9.02
C SER A 91 14.69 -10.10 8.12
N HIS A 92 15.57 -9.76 7.18
CA HIS A 92 16.22 -10.75 6.31
C HIS A 92 17.01 -11.77 7.11
N SER A 93 17.86 -11.33 8.05
CA SER A 93 18.66 -12.23 8.89
C SER A 93 17.83 -13.08 9.87
N VAL A 94 16.60 -12.64 10.20
CA VAL A 94 15.67 -13.47 10.98
C VAL A 94 15.07 -14.55 10.07
N LEU A 95 14.63 -14.18 8.87
CA LEU A 95 14.07 -15.14 7.91
C LEU A 95 15.08 -16.20 7.51
N GLU A 96 16.35 -15.84 7.24
CA GLU A 96 17.43 -16.77 6.93
C GLU A 96 17.65 -17.87 7.97
N LYS A 97 17.42 -17.56 9.26
CA LYS A 97 17.59 -18.56 10.33
C LYS A 97 16.52 -19.64 10.36
N VAL A 98 15.38 -19.40 9.78
CA VAL A 98 14.20 -20.28 9.89
C VAL A 98 13.70 -20.78 8.55
N ALA A 99 14.13 -20.19 7.45
CA ALA A 99 13.83 -20.71 6.11
C ALA A 99 14.69 -21.92 5.81
N GLU A 100 14.07 -22.99 5.34
CA GLU A 100 14.78 -24.22 4.93
C GLU A 100 15.49 -24.04 3.57
N GLU A 101 14.99 -23.12 2.73
CA GLU A 101 15.60 -22.80 1.45
C GLU A 101 16.38 -21.48 1.52
N ASP A 102 17.34 -21.32 0.62
CA ASP A 102 18.06 -20.06 0.47
C ASP A 102 17.12 -18.92 0.10
N VAL A 103 17.10 -17.89 0.93
CA VAL A 103 16.32 -16.66 0.78
C VAL A 103 17.17 -15.44 0.49
N SER A 104 18.52 -15.60 0.45
CA SER A 104 19.48 -14.51 0.23
C SER A 104 19.24 -13.73 -1.08
N ASN A 105 18.70 -14.42 -2.08
CA ASN A 105 18.42 -13.87 -3.41
C ASN A 105 16.99 -13.35 -3.60
N LEU A 106 16.15 -13.36 -2.58
CA LEU A 106 14.82 -12.77 -2.66
C LEU A 106 14.95 -11.24 -2.80
N ARG A 107 14.52 -10.71 -3.94
CA ARG A 107 14.53 -9.27 -4.22
C ARG A 107 13.19 -8.64 -3.82
N PHE A 108 13.18 -7.34 -3.66
CA PHE A 108 11.95 -6.58 -3.45
C PHE A 108 10.89 -6.93 -4.51
N MET A 109 9.69 -7.26 -4.05
CA MET A 109 8.54 -7.76 -4.83
C MET A 109 8.74 -9.19 -5.39
N ASP A 110 9.69 -9.98 -4.92
CA ASP A 110 9.68 -11.43 -5.16
C ASP A 110 8.67 -12.11 -4.23
N CYS A 111 8.04 -13.18 -4.72
CA CYS A 111 7.22 -14.06 -3.90
C CYS A 111 7.58 -15.53 -4.16
N LYS A 112 7.62 -16.31 -3.09
CA LYS A 112 8.02 -17.72 -3.14
C LYS A 112 7.29 -18.52 -2.06
N ARG A 113 6.95 -19.76 -2.36
CA ARG A 113 6.52 -20.74 -1.35
C ARG A 113 7.73 -21.44 -0.80
N LEU A 114 7.90 -21.41 0.51
CA LEU A 114 9.03 -22.03 1.20
C LEU A 114 8.62 -22.51 2.59
N ASP A 115 9.44 -23.33 3.18
CA ASP A 115 9.20 -23.83 4.52
C ASP A 115 9.92 -22.95 5.55
N ILE A 116 9.20 -22.55 6.60
CA ILE A 116 9.74 -21.83 7.75
C ILE A 116 9.69 -22.76 8.93
N GLY A 117 10.83 -23.37 9.25
CA GLY A 117 10.87 -24.57 10.06
C GLY A 117 9.97 -25.66 9.42
N LEU A 118 9.01 -26.17 10.18
CA LEU A 118 8.06 -27.19 9.70
C LEU A 118 6.79 -26.61 9.05
N ILE A 119 6.73 -25.31 8.79
CA ILE A 119 5.51 -24.63 8.37
C ILE A 119 5.61 -24.22 6.91
N ARG A 120 4.78 -24.84 6.05
CA ARG A 120 4.66 -24.44 4.65
C ARG A 120 4.07 -23.04 4.56
N SER A 121 4.87 -22.12 4.04
CA SER A 121 4.56 -20.68 4.03
C SER A 121 4.60 -20.09 2.62
N ASN A 122 3.80 -19.03 2.44
CA ASN A 122 3.80 -18.19 1.24
C ASN A 122 4.46 -16.87 1.63
N VAL A 123 5.63 -16.60 1.10
CA VAL A 123 6.45 -15.45 1.47
C VAL A 123 6.55 -14.49 0.31
N ALA A 124 6.30 -13.22 0.59
CA ALA A 124 6.48 -12.13 -0.38
C ALA A 124 7.37 -11.06 0.25
N ARG A 125 8.45 -10.67 -0.44
CA ARG A 125 9.31 -9.58 0.00
C ARG A 125 8.71 -8.24 -0.40
N MET A 126 8.04 -7.59 0.54
CA MET A 126 7.38 -6.30 0.34
C MET A 126 7.36 -5.49 1.64
N SER A 127 7.04 -4.21 1.54
CA SER A 127 7.08 -3.33 2.69
C SER A 127 6.02 -2.24 2.59
N VAL A 128 5.26 -2.06 3.65
CA VAL A 128 4.34 -0.93 3.86
C VAL A 128 4.99 0.18 4.70
N THR A 129 6.09 -0.12 5.40
CA THR A 129 6.76 0.83 6.29
C THR A 129 7.96 1.52 5.66
N GLY A 130 8.42 1.01 4.50
CA GLY A 130 9.62 1.52 3.84
C GLY A 130 10.92 0.84 4.24
N GLU A 131 10.88 -0.06 5.22
CA GLU A 131 12.01 -0.91 5.61
C GLU A 131 12.02 -2.22 4.84
N THR A 132 13.14 -2.97 4.87
CA THR A 132 13.13 -4.37 4.42
C THR A 132 12.05 -5.13 5.16
N GLY A 133 11.25 -5.91 4.43
CA GLY A 133 10.14 -6.63 5.03
C GLY A 133 9.68 -7.81 4.19
N PHE A 134 8.99 -8.72 4.87
CA PHE A 134 8.39 -9.91 4.30
C PHE A 134 6.97 -10.07 4.83
N GLU A 135 6.04 -10.34 3.96
CA GLU A 135 4.72 -10.85 4.33
C GLU A 135 4.77 -12.38 4.25
N ILE A 136 4.52 -13.02 5.38
CA ILE A 136 4.63 -14.47 5.55
C ILE A 136 3.26 -15.00 5.90
N ASN A 137 2.67 -15.77 5.00
CA ASN A 137 1.33 -16.33 5.15
C ASN A 137 1.39 -17.85 5.28
N CYS A 138 0.64 -18.41 6.22
CA CYS A 138 0.50 -19.83 6.46
C CYS A 138 -0.96 -20.23 6.60
N LYS A 139 -1.23 -21.54 6.71
CA LYS A 139 -2.57 -21.99 7.08
C LYS A 139 -2.94 -21.50 8.48
N MET A 140 -4.21 -21.23 8.72
CA MET A 140 -4.71 -20.71 10.00
C MET A 140 -4.28 -21.57 11.20
N GLY A 141 -4.26 -22.90 11.04
CA GLY A 141 -3.82 -23.83 12.09
C GLY A 141 -2.35 -23.69 12.51
N ASP A 142 -1.50 -23.16 11.65
CA ASP A 142 -0.06 -23.02 11.87
C ASP A 142 0.34 -21.63 12.42
N HIS A 143 -0.62 -20.73 12.57
CA HIS A 143 -0.39 -19.33 12.91
C HIS A 143 0.41 -19.13 14.21
N ILE A 144 0.02 -19.84 15.30
CA ILE A 144 0.70 -19.73 16.59
C ILE A 144 2.13 -20.30 16.50
N ALA A 145 2.32 -21.38 15.77
CA ALA A 145 3.63 -21.96 15.57
C ALA A 145 4.55 -21.03 14.78
N LEU A 146 4.05 -20.44 13.67
CA LEU A 146 4.79 -19.45 12.89
C LEU A 146 5.21 -18.24 13.73
N ARG A 147 4.28 -17.70 14.53
CA ARG A 147 4.58 -16.59 15.44
C ARG A 147 5.74 -16.91 16.39
N ARG A 148 5.69 -18.09 17.04
CA ARG A 148 6.74 -18.55 17.96
C ARG A 148 8.09 -18.69 17.25
N THR A 149 8.10 -19.37 16.11
CA THR A 149 9.30 -19.58 15.29
C THR A 149 9.98 -18.26 14.94
N LEU A 150 9.21 -17.26 14.48
CA LEU A 150 9.75 -15.94 14.14
C LEU A 150 10.28 -15.18 15.36
N LEU A 151 9.57 -15.19 16.49
CA LEU A 151 9.99 -14.52 17.73
C LEU A 151 11.25 -15.15 18.32
N GLU A 152 11.34 -16.48 18.35
CA GLU A 152 12.52 -17.20 18.81
C GLU A 152 13.74 -16.93 17.91
N ALA A 153 13.58 -16.97 16.59
CA ALA A 153 14.65 -16.67 15.65
C ALA A 153 15.17 -15.25 15.74
N GLY A 154 14.28 -14.30 16.05
CA GLY A 154 14.60 -12.88 16.17
C GLY A 154 15.02 -12.43 17.56
N ALA A 155 15.07 -13.31 18.58
CA ALA A 155 15.32 -12.93 19.97
C ALA A 155 16.65 -12.18 20.14
N ASP A 156 17.73 -12.64 19.52
CA ASP A 156 19.05 -12.01 19.53
C ASP A 156 19.12 -10.71 18.69
N LYS A 157 18.12 -10.45 17.87
CA LYS A 157 17.95 -9.25 17.04
C LYS A 157 17.02 -8.22 17.67
N ASN A 158 16.51 -8.51 18.87
CA ASN A 158 15.57 -7.66 19.61
C ASN A 158 14.23 -7.48 18.84
N ILE A 159 13.73 -8.57 18.23
CA ILE A 159 12.42 -8.59 17.59
C ILE A 159 11.32 -8.24 18.58
N ARG A 160 10.32 -7.49 18.14
CA ARG A 160 9.15 -7.11 18.95
C ARG A 160 7.91 -7.13 18.10
N GLU A 161 6.80 -7.47 18.71
CA GLU A 161 5.49 -7.25 18.10
C GLU A 161 5.15 -5.77 18.14
N VAL A 162 4.62 -5.26 17.04
CA VAL A 162 4.22 -3.86 16.89
C VAL A 162 2.75 -3.76 16.55
N GLY A 163 2.10 -2.72 17.04
CA GLY A 163 0.70 -2.46 16.76
C GLY A 163 0.48 -1.70 15.45
N PHE A 164 -0.78 -1.62 15.05
CA PHE A 164 -1.23 -0.94 13.83
C PHE A 164 -0.83 0.55 13.79
N ASN A 165 -0.87 1.25 14.93
CA ASN A 165 -0.49 2.67 14.99
C ASN A 165 0.98 2.91 14.63
N ALA A 166 1.89 1.99 15.01
CA ALA A 166 3.29 2.08 14.62
C ALA A 166 3.46 1.95 13.09
N MET A 167 2.69 1.06 12.47
CA MET A 167 2.65 0.95 11.00
C MET A 167 2.09 2.21 10.36
N LEU A 168 1.03 2.80 10.92
CA LEU A 168 0.44 4.06 10.40
C LEU A 168 1.44 5.21 10.45
N SER A 169 2.24 5.34 11.51
CA SER A 169 3.28 6.36 11.61
C SER A 169 4.38 6.14 10.56
N THR A 170 4.90 4.92 10.44
CA THR A 170 6.00 4.63 9.51
C THR A 170 5.59 4.76 8.03
N ARG A 171 4.37 4.37 7.66
CA ARG A 171 3.90 4.51 6.26
C ARG A 171 3.77 5.97 5.82
N ILE A 172 3.46 6.91 6.75
CA ILE A 172 3.36 8.34 6.44
C ILE A 172 4.75 8.89 6.10
N GLU A 173 5.80 8.46 6.79
CA GLU A 173 7.19 8.81 6.45
C GLU A 173 7.59 8.40 5.02
N LYS A 174 6.84 7.43 4.44
CA LYS A 174 6.98 7.00 3.03
C LYS A 174 5.95 7.62 2.10
N SER A 175 5.01 8.38 2.61
CA SER A 175 3.86 8.88 1.84
C SER A 175 3.08 7.75 1.18
N PHE A 176 3.00 6.59 1.82
CA PHE A 176 2.23 5.45 1.35
C PHE A 176 0.78 5.59 1.78
N GLY A 177 -0.11 5.69 0.80
CA GLY A 177 -1.54 5.73 1.03
C GLY A 177 -2.11 4.39 1.47
N ILE A 178 -3.23 4.44 2.17
CA ILE A 178 -4.02 3.27 2.52
C ILE A 178 -5.50 3.50 2.18
N TRP A 179 -6.25 2.40 2.03
CA TRP A 179 -7.69 2.47 1.83
C TRP A 179 -8.37 3.09 3.06
N SER A 180 -9.45 3.82 2.84
CA SER A 180 -10.21 4.62 3.82
C SER A 180 -9.54 5.92 4.27
N ALA A 181 -8.30 6.16 3.92
CA ALA A 181 -7.61 7.43 4.17
C ALA A 181 -7.31 8.13 2.84
N GLU A 182 -6.24 7.74 2.16
CA GLU A 182 -5.87 8.30 0.84
C GLU A 182 -6.68 7.68 -0.29
N PHE A 183 -7.03 6.39 -0.19
CA PHE A 183 -7.73 5.65 -1.23
C PHE A 183 -9.17 5.41 -0.83
N THR A 184 -10.10 5.89 -1.64
CA THR A 184 -11.54 5.70 -1.50
C THR A 184 -12.19 5.56 -2.88
N GLN A 185 -13.42 5.05 -2.90
CA GLN A 185 -14.18 4.91 -4.15
C GLN A 185 -14.57 6.23 -4.83
N ASP A 186 -14.36 7.36 -4.16
CA ASP A 186 -14.68 8.69 -4.70
C ASP A 186 -13.49 9.33 -5.42
N ARG A 187 -12.30 8.75 -5.30
CA ARG A 187 -11.05 9.30 -5.80
C ARG A 187 -10.58 8.60 -7.06
N THR A 188 -9.92 9.38 -7.91
CA THR A 188 -9.28 8.84 -9.11
C THR A 188 -7.80 8.47 -8.83
N PRO A 189 -7.18 7.65 -9.66
CA PRO A 189 -5.75 7.39 -9.55
C PRO A 189 -4.89 8.66 -9.63
N ALA A 190 -5.27 9.62 -10.46
CA ALA A 190 -4.55 10.88 -10.61
C ALA A 190 -4.59 11.73 -9.33
N MET A 191 -5.72 11.73 -8.60
CA MET A 191 -5.83 12.39 -7.31
C MET A 191 -4.86 11.84 -6.26
N THR A 192 -4.54 10.56 -6.33
CA THR A 192 -3.85 9.80 -5.26
C THR A 192 -2.44 9.34 -5.64
N ALA A 193 -1.91 9.84 -6.75
CA ALA A 193 -0.64 9.42 -7.34
C ALA A 193 -0.55 7.90 -7.62
N MET A 194 -1.71 7.25 -7.81
CA MET A 194 -1.80 5.83 -8.21
C MET A 194 -1.75 5.65 -9.73
N ASP A 195 -1.89 6.70 -10.50
CA ASP A 195 -1.80 6.74 -11.96
C ASP A 195 -0.44 6.26 -12.50
N ARG A 196 0.64 6.43 -11.73
CA ARG A 196 1.99 5.90 -12.02
C ARG A 196 2.04 4.36 -12.07
N TRP A 197 1.05 3.68 -11.49
CA TRP A 197 0.95 2.23 -11.49
C TRP A 197 0.08 1.69 -12.63
N ILE A 198 -0.62 2.56 -13.36
CA ILE A 198 -1.46 2.19 -14.51
C ILE A 198 -0.55 1.87 -15.71
N ASP A 199 -0.82 0.74 -16.34
CA ASP A 199 -0.24 0.38 -17.63
C ASP A 199 -1.11 0.97 -18.75
N TRP A 200 -0.76 2.17 -19.15
CA TRP A 200 -1.48 2.94 -20.18
C TRP A 200 -1.41 2.30 -21.57
N ASP A 201 -0.43 1.42 -21.80
CA ASP A 201 -0.25 0.71 -23.06
C ASP A 201 -1.16 -0.51 -23.21
N LYS A 202 -1.82 -0.95 -22.13
CA LYS A 202 -2.84 -2.01 -22.21
C LYS A 202 -3.92 -1.63 -23.21
N PRO A 203 -4.39 -2.59 -24.04
CA PRO A 203 -5.46 -2.33 -25.02
C PRO A 203 -6.75 -1.89 -24.31
N ASP A 204 -7.12 -2.55 -23.22
CA ASP A 204 -8.29 -2.20 -22.42
C ASP A 204 -8.17 -2.72 -20.98
N PHE A 205 -8.93 -2.08 -20.07
CA PHE A 205 -9.23 -2.49 -18.69
C PHE A 205 -10.44 -1.72 -18.17
N ILE A 206 -11.10 -2.21 -17.14
CA ILE A 206 -12.26 -1.53 -16.56
C ILE A 206 -11.88 -0.13 -16.09
N GLY A 207 -12.60 0.88 -16.57
CA GLY A 207 -12.40 2.29 -16.24
C GLY A 207 -11.37 3.03 -17.10
N LYS A 208 -10.74 2.36 -18.10
CA LYS A 208 -9.72 2.98 -18.95
C LYS A 208 -10.19 4.26 -19.63
N ALA A 209 -11.36 4.22 -20.28
CA ALA A 209 -11.89 5.38 -21.02
C ALA A 209 -12.04 6.62 -20.12
N ALA A 210 -12.58 6.44 -18.91
CA ALA A 210 -12.77 7.54 -17.96
C ALA A 210 -11.41 8.06 -17.43
N ALA A 211 -10.48 7.16 -17.09
CA ALA A 211 -9.15 7.55 -16.61
C ALA A 211 -8.33 8.28 -17.69
N VAL A 212 -8.42 7.86 -18.96
CA VAL A 212 -7.81 8.55 -20.10
C VAL A 212 -8.44 9.92 -20.33
N SER A 213 -9.78 10.03 -20.18
CA SER A 213 -10.48 11.31 -20.31
C SER A 213 -10.02 12.33 -19.25
N GLU A 214 -9.87 11.91 -17.98
CA GLU A 214 -9.33 12.78 -16.93
C GLU A 214 -7.89 13.21 -17.25
N ARG A 215 -7.03 12.26 -17.61
CA ARG A 215 -5.62 12.51 -17.93
C ARG A 215 -5.42 13.50 -19.07
N ASN A 216 -6.25 13.42 -20.11
CA ASN A 216 -6.16 14.28 -21.31
C ASN A 216 -6.96 15.58 -21.18
N GLY A 217 -7.77 15.70 -20.13
CA GLY A 217 -8.60 16.86 -19.84
C GLY A 217 -7.95 17.86 -18.87
N ASN A 218 -8.73 18.33 -17.92
CA ASN A 218 -8.28 19.30 -16.91
C ASN A 218 -7.45 18.70 -15.77
N GLY A 219 -7.23 17.39 -15.77
CA GLY A 219 -6.61 16.68 -14.66
C GLY A 219 -7.54 16.49 -13.45
N PRO A 220 -6.99 16.05 -12.31
CA PRO A 220 -7.77 15.80 -11.10
C PRO A 220 -8.19 17.09 -10.39
N GLU A 221 -9.36 17.08 -9.77
CA GLU A 221 -9.89 18.21 -8.98
C GLU A 221 -9.04 18.52 -7.74
N LYS A 222 -8.50 17.49 -7.11
CA LYS A 222 -7.58 17.56 -5.97
C LYS A 222 -6.39 16.63 -6.23
N ILE A 223 -5.26 16.92 -5.60
CA ILE A 223 -4.07 16.08 -5.70
C ILE A 223 -3.48 15.79 -4.34
N GLN A 224 -3.01 14.58 -4.16
CA GLN A 224 -2.36 14.15 -2.94
C GLN A 224 -0.98 14.78 -2.80
N VAL A 225 -0.73 15.37 -1.63
CA VAL A 225 0.56 15.91 -1.22
C VAL A 225 0.99 15.35 0.13
N THR A 226 2.27 15.53 0.45
CA THR A 226 2.81 15.32 1.80
C THR A 226 3.11 16.67 2.41
N LEU A 227 2.67 16.87 3.65
CA LEU A 227 2.87 18.06 4.43
C LEU A 227 3.82 17.79 5.59
N GLU A 228 4.72 18.72 5.85
CA GLU A 228 5.41 18.90 7.11
C GLU A 228 4.65 19.97 7.88
N ILE A 229 4.13 19.63 9.05
CA ILE A 229 3.35 20.54 9.91
C ILE A 229 4.28 21.06 11.01
N GLU A 230 4.13 22.33 11.34
CA GLU A 230 4.86 22.94 12.44
C GLU A 230 4.57 22.20 13.76
N ASP A 231 5.65 21.94 14.53
CA ASP A 231 5.59 21.20 15.78
C ASP A 231 4.61 21.82 16.78
N GLY A 232 3.91 20.97 17.50
CA GLY A 232 2.93 21.35 18.50
C GLY A 232 2.63 20.21 19.47
N ASP A 233 1.54 20.39 20.21
CA ASP A 233 1.08 19.43 21.24
C ASP A 233 0.24 18.28 20.69
N ALA A 234 -0.10 18.31 19.40
CA ALA A 234 -0.84 17.25 18.72
C ALA A 234 -0.45 17.16 17.25
N ASP A 235 -0.52 15.96 16.69
CA ASP A 235 -0.39 15.72 15.24
C ASP A 235 -1.77 15.72 14.58
N ALA A 236 -1.81 16.01 13.28
CA ALA A 236 -2.99 15.80 12.46
C ALA A 236 -3.30 14.28 12.39
N SER A 237 -4.55 13.93 12.25
CA SER A 237 -5.01 12.53 12.21
C SER A 237 -5.83 12.17 10.98
N GLY A 238 -6.51 13.15 10.40
CA GLY A 238 -7.36 13.05 9.22
C GLY A 238 -8.59 13.96 9.32
N TYR A 239 -9.00 14.47 8.16
CA TYR A 239 -10.12 15.40 7.97
C TYR A 239 -9.91 16.82 8.51
N GLU A 240 -8.73 17.19 8.97
CA GLU A 240 -8.40 18.57 9.31
C GLU A 240 -8.46 19.44 8.04
N PRO A 241 -9.17 20.58 8.06
CA PRO A 241 -9.24 21.48 6.91
C PRO A 241 -7.89 22.17 6.68
N ILE A 242 -7.63 22.44 5.41
CA ILE A 242 -6.41 23.12 4.96
C ILE A 242 -6.80 24.41 4.25
N TRP A 243 -6.11 25.49 4.61
CA TRP A 243 -6.36 26.81 4.11
C TRP A 243 -5.13 27.37 3.39
N SER A 244 -5.38 28.18 2.36
CA SER A 244 -4.35 28.99 1.72
C SER A 244 -3.99 30.19 2.60
N ASP A 245 -2.89 30.86 2.29
CA ASP A 245 -2.52 32.12 2.94
C ASP A 245 -3.57 33.24 2.72
N SER A 246 -4.41 33.13 1.69
CA SER A 246 -5.54 34.05 1.45
C SER A 246 -6.80 33.73 2.28
N GLY A 247 -6.79 32.64 3.02
CA GLY A 247 -7.92 32.22 3.86
C GLY A 247 -8.98 31.39 3.12
N ASP A 248 -8.66 30.86 1.92
CA ASP A 248 -9.55 29.98 1.17
C ASP A 248 -9.33 28.54 1.60
N MET A 249 -10.40 27.78 1.79
CA MET A 249 -10.30 26.33 2.05
C MET A 249 -9.90 25.60 0.77
N ILE A 250 -8.69 25.02 0.76
CA ILE A 250 -8.08 24.39 -0.42
C ILE A 250 -8.10 22.86 -0.38
N GLY A 251 -8.43 22.26 0.75
CA GLY A 251 -8.44 20.83 0.89
C GLY A 251 -8.52 20.36 2.33
N PHE A 252 -8.11 19.12 2.55
CA PHE A 252 -8.14 18.50 3.88
C PHE A 252 -7.05 17.42 4.01
N VAL A 253 -6.64 17.18 5.26
CA VAL A 253 -5.74 16.09 5.63
C VAL A 253 -6.45 14.75 5.44
N THR A 254 -5.79 13.78 4.87
CA THR A 254 -6.29 12.40 4.75
C THR A 254 -5.81 11.51 5.88
N SER A 255 -4.58 11.72 6.32
CA SER A 255 -3.98 11.07 7.48
C SER A 255 -2.76 11.84 7.97
N GLY A 256 -2.45 11.71 9.24
CA GLY A 256 -1.29 12.36 9.84
C GLY A 256 -0.72 11.53 10.98
N ALA A 257 0.53 11.77 11.31
CA ALA A 257 1.22 11.20 12.47
C ALA A 257 2.58 11.86 12.66
N PHE A 258 3.15 11.70 13.84
CA PHE A 258 4.55 12.02 14.05
C PHE A 258 5.45 10.98 13.37
N GLY A 259 6.36 11.43 12.52
CA GLY A 259 7.38 10.62 11.87
C GLY A 259 8.57 10.42 12.81
N HIS A 260 8.61 9.28 13.50
CA HIS A 260 9.60 9.01 14.54
C HIS A 260 11.04 8.89 14.01
N THR A 261 11.20 8.54 12.73
CA THR A 261 12.53 8.47 12.09
C THR A 261 12.99 9.84 11.63
N VAL A 262 12.13 10.59 10.96
CA VAL A 262 12.46 11.93 10.44
C VAL A 262 12.30 13.04 11.47
N LYS A 263 11.70 12.75 12.64
CA LYS A 263 11.46 13.68 13.75
C LYS A 263 10.64 14.90 13.38
N LYS A 264 9.53 14.67 12.66
CA LYS A 264 8.64 15.72 12.17
C LYS A 264 7.19 15.30 12.26
N SER A 265 6.30 16.25 12.51
CA SER A 265 4.87 16.06 12.32
C SER A 265 4.57 16.06 10.82
N LEU A 266 3.99 14.97 10.32
CA LEU A 266 3.73 14.74 8.91
C LEU A 266 2.23 14.50 8.67
N ALA A 267 1.75 14.93 7.51
CA ALA A 267 0.43 14.57 7.03
C ALA A 267 0.44 14.29 5.53
N MET A 268 -0.49 13.44 5.11
CA MET A 268 -0.89 13.32 3.72
C MET A 268 -2.21 14.07 3.56
N ALA A 269 -2.39 14.73 2.44
CA ALA A 269 -3.53 15.60 2.22
C ALA A 269 -3.96 15.63 0.76
N LEU A 270 -5.22 15.97 0.51
CA LEU A 270 -5.75 16.30 -0.81
C LEU A 270 -5.99 17.80 -0.87
N ILE A 271 -5.30 18.49 -1.78
CA ILE A 271 -5.39 19.94 -1.95
C ILE A 271 -5.58 20.32 -3.42
N ASP A 272 -5.88 21.59 -3.66
CA ASP A 272 -5.98 22.14 -5.01
C ASP A 272 -4.66 21.97 -5.76
N PRO A 273 -4.68 21.47 -7.01
CA PRO A 273 -3.47 21.23 -7.79
C PRO A 273 -2.57 22.46 -7.96
N ALA A 274 -3.16 23.65 -8.02
CA ALA A 274 -2.43 24.91 -8.15
C ALA A 274 -1.50 25.21 -6.94
N LEU A 275 -1.79 24.64 -5.77
CA LEU A 275 -1.04 24.82 -4.52
C LEU A 275 -0.21 23.60 -4.11
N ALA A 276 -0.14 22.57 -4.95
CA ALA A 276 0.53 21.30 -4.65
C ALA A 276 2.05 21.31 -4.86
N SER A 277 2.64 22.42 -5.26
CA SER A 277 4.09 22.51 -5.50
C SER A 277 4.88 22.41 -4.20
N VAL A 278 5.98 21.65 -4.24
CA VAL A 278 6.91 21.55 -3.09
C VAL A 278 7.41 22.94 -2.68
N GLY A 279 7.30 23.23 -1.41
CA GLY A 279 7.65 24.53 -0.83
C GLY A 279 6.45 25.45 -0.55
N THR A 280 5.27 25.15 -1.11
CA THR A 280 4.05 25.93 -0.84
C THR A 280 3.73 25.89 0.65
N GLN A 281 3.42 27.06 1.23
CA GLN A 281 2.96 27.21 2.60
C GLN A 281 1.43 27.13 2.63
N VAL A 282 0.90 26.49 3.65
CA VAL A 282 -0.55 26.37 3.90
C VAL A 282 -0.81 26.38 5.40
N MET A 283 -2.05 26.56 5.79
CA MET A 283 -2.49 26.47 7.19
C MET A 283 -3.32 25.20 7.41
N VAL A 284 -3.03 24.45 8.46
CA VAL A 284 -3.79 23.26 8.86
C VAL A 284 -4.41 23.48 10.23
N HIS A 285 -5.69 23.20 10.38
CA HIS A 285 -6.38 23.35 11.66
C HIS A 285 -6.31 22.05 12.46
N VAL A 286 -5.37 21.94 13.37
CA VAL A 286 -5.14 20.74 14.20
C VAL A 286 -5.64 20.97 15.61
N VAL A 287 -6.64 20.18 16.06
CA VAL A 287 -7.19 20.19 17.43
C VAL A 287 -7.45 21.61 17.97
N GLY A 288 -8.23 22.40 17.21
CA GLY A 288 -8.64 23.76 17.62
C GLY A 288 -7.56 24.85 17.45
N GLY A 289 -6.41 24.54 16.86
CA GLY A 289 -5.33 25.50 16.60
C GLY A 289 -4.90 25.50 15.14
N GLU A 290 -4.65 26.69 14.61
CA GLU A 290 -4.04 26.85 13.29
C GLU A 290 -2.54 26.62 13.38
N ARG A 291 -2.00 25.82 12.46
CA ARG A 291 -0.58 25.53 12.34
C ARG A 291 -0.09 25.72 10.93
N ARG A 292 1.05 26.33 10.78
CA ARG A 292 1.72 26.39 9.49
C ARG A 292 2.14 25.01 9.05
N ALA A 293 1.99 24.75 7.77
CA ALA A 293 2.46 23.54 7.14
C ALA A 293 3.08 23.86 5.79
N LYS A 294 3.95 22.98 5.34
CA LYS A 294 4.65 23.12 4.07
C LYS A 294 4.49 21.87 3.24
N VAL A 295 4.17 22.03 1.97
CA VAL A 295 4.22 20.91 1.01
C VAL A 295 5.67 20.48 0.83
N ILE A 296 5.95 19.21 1.09
CA ILE A 296 7.29 18.61 0.95
C ILE A 296 7.28 17.54 -0.13
N ALA A 297 8.47 17.16 -0.59
CA ALA A 297 8.61 16.02 -1.47
C ALA A 297 8.10 14.73 -0.79
N PRO A 298 7.43 13.83 -1.52
CA PRO A 298 6.95 12.58 -0.95
C PRO A 298 8.11 11.69 -0.46
N SER A 299 7.81 10.79 0.46
CA SER A 299 8.77 9.88 1.08
C SER A 299 9.94 10.60 1.77
N PRO A 300 9.69 11.43 2.79
CA PRO A 300 10.76 12.12 3.51
C PRO A 300 11.76 11.15 4.17
N TYR A 301 11.33 9.94 4.52
CA TYR A 301 12.24 8.85 4.87
C TYR A 301 12.65 8.07 3.63
N ASP A 302 13.96 7.88 3.43
CA ASP A 302 14.54 7.12 2.32
C ASP A 302 13.84 7.40 0.96
N PRO A 303 13.97 8.61 0.40
CA PRO A 303 13.23 9.01 -0.82
C PRO A 303 13.47 8.10 -2.02
N LYS A 304 14.63 7.42 -2.07
CA LYS A 304 14.98 6.47 -3.15
C LYS A 304 14.47 5.05 -2.92
N GLY A 305 13.90 4.76 -1.74
CA GLY A 305 13.41 3.44 -1.38
C GLY A 305 14.51 2.37 -1.35
N MET A 306 15.71 2.74 -0.89
CA MET A 306 16.85 1.82 -0.82
C MET A 306 16.69 0.84 0.32
N ALA A 307 16.18 1.29 1.49
CA ALA A 307 15.98 0.44 2.66
C ALA A 307 15.08 -0.79 2.39
N MET A 308 14.10 -0.66 1.50
CA MET A 308 13.24 -1.78 1.08
C MET A 308 13.93 -2.79 0.15
N ARG A 309 15.07 -2.41 -0.45
CA ARG A 309 15.71 -3.16 -1.53
C ARG A 309 17.03 -3.81 -1.14
N ILE A 310 17.57 -3.44 0.00
CA ILE A 310 18.83 -3.99 0.55
C ILE A 310 18.64 -5.43 0.97
#